data_5715ffaf68bddecd4117697f29598931
#
_entry.id   5715ffaf68bddecd4117697f29598931
#
_cell.length_a   1.000
_cell.length_b   1.000
_cell.length_c   1.000
_cell.angle_alpha   90.00
_cell.angle_beta   90.00
_cell.angle_gamma   90.00
#
_symmetry.space_group_name_H-M   'P 1'
#
loop_
_entity.id
_entity.type
_entity.pdbx_description
1 polymer ?
#
loop_
_entity_poly.entity_id
_entity_poly.type
_entity_poly.pdbx_seq_one_letter_code
_entity_poly.pdbx_strand_id
1 'polypeptide(L)'
;KSTLINRIIKHKVSIVSDKAQTTRNRILCIHTDDECQIVFLDTPGIHKPKHKLGEFMDEAAYQSLRDIDVVLFLISGNEKKGPGDLFVLDKLKDVGVPVFLIINKVDLMTKEEILHKITEYAELYPFAQVIPISALKGDNVDAVVDELRKILPEGPKYFPDDMITDQPERLLVAEIVREKLFRCTRDEVPHAIAVYVEEMKDRGHNKVYIRVTVYVERDSQKRIVIGKNGTVLKEVGNLARQEIENLLGSSVYLDIWVKVKRDWRNKSGALSELGYKNE
;
A
#
# COMPACT_ATOMS: atom_id res chain seq x y z
N LYS A 1 3.00 6.40 2.16
CA LYS A 1 2.03 5.78 3.08
C LYS A 1 2.55 4.43 3.53
N SER A 2 2.56 3.44 2.68
CA SER A 2 2.98 2.07 3.01
C SER A 2 4.35 1.97 3.69
N THR A 3 5.32 2.82 3.30
CA THR A 3 6.64 2.87 3.97
C THR A 3 6.52 3.29 5.44
N LEU A 4 5.68 4.28 5.75
CA LEU A 4 5.45 4.73 7.13
C LEU A 4 4.82 3.62 7.96
N ILE A 5 3.74 3.02 7.46
CA ILE A 5 3.03 1.94 8.16
C ILE A 5 3.95 0.75 8.41
N ASN A 6 4.66 0.25 7.39
CA ASN A 6 5.63 -0.84 7.54
C ASN A 6 6.73 -0.50 8.57
N ARG A 7 7.14 0.78 8.66
CA ARG A 7 8.12 1.22 9.65
C ARG A 7 7.56 1.17 11.06
N ILE A 8 6.32 1.64 11.28
CA ILE A 8 5.66 1.63 12.59
C ILE A 8 5.45 0.20 13.08
N ILE A 9 4.90 -0.68 12.25
CA ILE A 9 4.63 -2.08 12.63
C ILE A 9 5.87 -2.96 12.62
N LYS A 10 7.03 -2.45 12.14
CA LYS A 10 8.33 -3.17 12.01
C LYS A 10 8.27 -4.44 11.16
N HIS A 11 7.22 -4.57 10.35
CA HIS A 11 7.00 -5.67 9.42
C HIS A 11 6.58 -5.13 8.05
N LYS A 12 6.91 -5.89 7.01
CA LYS A 12 6.49 -5.52 5.65
C LYS A 12 5.16 -6.19 5.31
N VAL A 13 4.07 -5.48 5.51
CA VAL A 13 2.71 -5.90 5.15
C VAL A 13 2.27 -5.25 3.83
N SER A 14 2.46 -3.95 3.70
CA SER A 14 2.09 -3.22 2.48
C SER A 14 3.27 -3.10 1.53
N ILE A 15 3.02 -3.30 0.24
CA ILE A 15 4.06 -3.15 -0.78
C ILE A 15 4.46 -1.69 -0.97
N VAL A 16 5.73 -1.48 -1.30
CA VAL A 16 6.33 -0.16 -1.46
C VAL A 16 6.81 0.03 -2.89
N SER A 17 6.45 1.14 -3.52
CA SER A 17 6.94 1.55 -4.83
C SER A 17 6.98 3.07 -4.95
N ASP A 18 7.82 3.56 -5.84
CA ASP A 18 7.88 4.96 -6.29
C ASP A 18 6.73 5.34 -7.24
N LYS A 19 5.97 4.34 -7.68
CA LYS A 19 4.87 4.54 -8.64
C LYS A 19 3.55 4.87 -7.95
N ALA A 20 2.78 5.76 -8.58
CA ALA A 20 1.43 6.06 -8.12
C ALA A 20 0.53 4.82 -8.18
N GLN A 21 -0.50 4.79 -7.34
CA GLN A 21 -1.49 3.70 -7.29
C GLN A 21 -0.88 2.33 -6.97
N THR A 22 0.13 2.30 -6.10
CA THR A 22 0.76 1.05 -5.65
C THR A 22 -0.20 0.22 -4.81
N THR A 23 -0.85 0.79 -3.80
CA THR A 23 -1.88 0.15 -2.98
C THR A 23 -3.20 0.20 -3.74
N ARG A 24 -3.88 -0.94 -3.88
CA ARG A 24 -5.16 -1.06 -4.60
C ARG A 24 -6.31 -1.51 -3.71
N ASN A 25 -6.02 -2.27 -2.68
CA ASN A 25 -6.98 -2.71 -1.67
C ASN A 25 -6.75 -1.94 -0.36
N ARG A 26 -7.76 -1.87 0.48
CA ARG A 26 -7.59 -1.47 1.87
C ARG A 26 -6.83 -2.58 2.58
N ILE A 27 -5.69 -2.26 3.18
CA ILE A 27 -4.86 -3.21 3.94
C ILE A 27 -4.89 -2.79 5.40
N LEU A 28 -5.38 -3.68 6.26
CA LEU A 28 -5.35 -3.50 7.70
C LEU A 28 -3.99 -3.89 8.23
N CYS A 29 -3.37 -2.99 9.00
CA CYS A 29 -2.06 -3.16 9.61
C CYS A 29 -2.16 -2.83 11.09
N ILE A 30 -1.69 -3.71 11.96
CA ILE A 30 -1.85 -3.60 13.40
C ILE A 30 -0.49 -3.32 14.05
N HIS A 31 -0.44 -2.27 14.83
CA HIS A 31 0.65 -1.99 15.75
C HIS A 31 0.16 -2.21 17.18
N THR A 32 0.82 -3.09 17.90
CA THR A 32 0.53 -3.35 19.31
C THR A 32 1.78 -3.14 20.14
N ASP A 33 1.65 -2.39 21.22
CA ASP A 33 2.66 -2.28 22.28
C ASP A 33 2.02 -2.41 23.67
N ASP A 34 2.79 -2.14 24.71
CA ASP A 34 2.31 -2.30 26.10
C ASP A 34 1.23 -1.28 26.46
N GLU A 35 1.14 -0.15 25.76
CA GLU A 35 0.26 0.96 26.09
C GLU A 35 -0.96 1.06 25.17
N CYS A 36 -0.82 0.66 23.90
CA CYS A 36 -1.89 0.82 22.93
C CYS A 36 -1.89 -0.23 21.82
N GLN A 37 -3.05 -0.33 21.15
CA GLN A 37 -3.17 -1.03 19.87
C GLN A 37 -3.72 -0.05 18.83
N ILE A 38 -2.96 0.19 17.77
CA ILE A 38 -3.33 1.10 16.68
C ILE A 38 -3.57 0.28 15.41
N VAL A 39 -4.76 0.41 14.85
CA VAL A 39 -5.13 -0.22 13.59
C VAL A 39 -5.00 0.80 12.47
N PHE A 40 -4.00 0.64 11.61
CA PHE A 40 -3.81 1.46 10.43
C PHE A 40 -4.53 0.84 9.23
N LEU A 41 -5.25 1.67 8.49
CA LEU A 41 -5.82 1.30 7.20
C LEU A 41 -4.93 1.89 6.09
N ASP A 42 -4.07 1.07 5.48
CA ASP A 42 -3.34 1.50 4.28
C ASP A 42 -4.30 1.50 3.09
N THR A 43 -4.63 2.68 2.62
CA THR A 43 -5.66 2.88 1.60
C THR A 43 -5.03 3.22 0.25
N PRO A 44 -5.69 2.93 -0.87
CA PRO A 44 -5.35 3.53 -2.15
C PRO A 44 -5.27 5.06 -2.04
N GLY A 45 -4.51 5.69 -2.92
CA GLY A 45 -4.52 7.15 -3.01
C GLY A 45 -5.83 7.64 -3.65
N ILE A 46 -6.46 8.63 -3.05
CA ILE A 46 -7.65 9.28 -3.62
C ILE A 46 -7.25 10.06 -4.87
N HIS A 47 -7.88 9.77 -6.01
CA HIS A 47 -7.57 10.40 -7.29
C HIS A 47 -8.78 10.32 -8.22
N LYS A 48 -8.80 11.13 -9.27
CA LYS A 48 -9.89 11.05 -10.26
C LYS A 48 -9.78 9.74 -11.05
N PRO A 49 -10.77 8.82 -10.95
CA PRO A 49 -10.70 7.52 -11.60
C PRO A 49 -10.76 7.65 -13.13
N LYS A 50 -10.03 6.78 -13.82
CA LYS A 50 -10.00 6.69 -15.29
C LYS A 50 -10.58 5.38 -15.82
N HIS A 51 -10.84 4.41 -14.97
CA HIS A 51 -11.33 3.07 -15.27
C HIS A 51 -11.99 2.48 -14.01
N LYS A 52 -12.73 1.39 -14.14
CA LYS A 52 -13.47 0.76 -13.03
C LYS A 52 -12.60 0.32 -11.87
N LEU A 53 -11.37 -0.14 -12.12
CA LEU A 53 -10.41 -0.39 -11.03
C LEU A 53 -10.12 0.89 -10.24
N GLY A 54 -10.03 2.05 -10.90
CA GLY A 54 -9.85 3.34 -10.21
C GLY A 54 -11.06 3.72 -9.38
N GLU A 55 -12.28 3.47 -9.87
CA GLU A 55 -13.52 3.68 -9.12
C GLU A 55 -13.55 2.80 -7.86
N PHE A 56 -13.19 1.50 -8.00
CA PHE A 56 -13.05 0.59 -6.88
C PHE A 56 -12.03 1.10 -5.84
N MET A 57 -10.87 1.58 -6.29
CA MET A 57 -9.83 2.11 -5.39
C MET A 57 -10.31 3.37 -4.65
N ASP A 58 -10.98 4.28 -5.32
CA ASP A 58 -11.55 5.48 -4.71
C ASP A 58 -12.63 5.11 -3.69
N GLU A 59 -13.52 4.18 -4.03
CA GLU A 59 -14.56 3.72 -3.12
C GLU A 59 -13.95 3.06 -1.86
N ALA A 60 -12.94 2.20 -2.02
CA ALA A 60 -12.21 1.61 -0.90
C ALA A 60 -11.54 2.68 0.01
N ALA A 61 -11.00 3.76 -0.59
CA ALA A 61 -10.44 4.86 0.16
C ALA A 61 -11.52 5.65 0.92
N TYR A 62 -12.67 5.93 0.32
CA TYR A 62 -13.77 6.62 0.99
C TYR A 62 -14.45 5.78 2.08
N GLN A 63 -14.64 4.49 1.84
CA GLN A 63 -15.18 3.59 2.87
C GLN A 63 -14.27 3.52 4.10
N SER A 64 -12.96 3.65 3.89
CA SER A 64 -11.98 3.67 4.99
C SER A 64 -12.01 4.96 5.84
N LEU A 65 -12.78 5.99 5.45
CA LEU A 65 -13.02 7.18 6.25
C LEU A 65 -14.20 7.05 7.21
N ARG A 66 -14.86 5.89 7.23
CA ARG A 66 -15.93 5.59 8.18
C ARG A 66 -15.37 4.88 9.40
N ASP A 67 -15.97 5.12 10.56
CA ASP A 67 -15.64 4.43 11.80
C ASP A 67 -14.15 4.46 12.16
N ILE A 68 -13.52 5.63 12.01
CA ILE A 68 -12.13 5.89 12.34
C ILE A 68 -12.00 6.96 13.42
N ASP A 69 -10.92 6.93 14.17
CA ASP A 69 -10.64 7.91 15.23
C ASP A 69 -9.79 9.09 14.70
N VAL A 70 -8.94 8.85 13.69
CA VAL A 70 -7.98 9.85 13.17
C VAL A 70 -7.71 9.63 11.69
N VAL A 71 -7.52 10.71 10.93
CA VAL A 71 -6.98 10.67 9.57
C VAL A 71 -5.53 11.10 9.56
N LEU A 72 -4.67 10.31 8.96
CA LEU A 72 -3.30 10.71 8.61
C LEU A 72 -3.26 11.17 7.14
N PHE A 73 -3.19 12.47 6.91
CA PHE A 73 -3.02 13.04 5.59
C PHE A 73 -1.53 13.16 5.26
N LEU A 74 -1.02 12.26 4.41
CA LEU A 74 0.40 12.22 4.05
C LEU A 74 0.67 12.95 2.74
N ILE A 75 1.63 13.87 2.79
CA ILE A 75 2.19 14.54 1.62
C ILE A 75 3.68 14.24 1.46
N SER A 76 4.19 14.40 0.25
CA SER A 76 5.62 14.37 -0.06
C SER A 76 6.17 15.79 0.08
N GLY A 77 7.00 16.04 1.10
CA GLY A 77 7.49 17.38 1.41
C GLY A 77 8.29 18.03 0.28
N ASN A 78 9.07 17.22 -0.45
CA ASN A 78 9.89 17.67 -1.59
C ASN A 78 9.10 17.88 -2.89
N GLU A 79 7.79 17.63 -2.90
CA GLU A 79 6.93 17.87 -4.05
C GLU A 79 6.13 19.18 -3.87
N LYS A 80 5.81 19.84 -4.97
CA LYS A 80 4.95 21.04 -4.92
C LYS A 80 3.51 20.65 -4.63
N LYS A 81 2.81 21.50 -3.87
CA LYS A 81 1.37 21.38 -3.67
C LYS A 81 0.65 21.30 -5.01
N GLY A 82 -0.20 20.27 -5.14
CA GLY A 82 -0.94 20.02 -6.38
C GLY A 82 -2.46 20.09 -6.22
N PRO A 83 -3.20 20.10 -7.33
CA PRO A 83 -4.66 20.03 -7.30
C PRO A 83 -5.20 18.79 -6.57
N GLY A 84 -4.42 17.69 -6.55
CA GLY A 84 -4.76 16.47 -5.83
C GLY A 84 -4.83 16.68 -4.32
N ASP A 85 -3.90 17.43 -3.75
CA ASP A 85 -3.88 17.73 -2.31
C ASP A 85 -5.12 18.53 -1.91
N LEU A 86 -5.46 19.57 -2.70
CA LEU A 86 -6.64 20.40 -2.46
C LEU A 86 -7.93 19.60 -2.59
N PHE A 87 -7.99 18.67 -3.56
CA PHE A 87 -9.14 17.80 -3.74
C PHE A 87 -9.33 16.87 -2.52
N VAL A 88 -8.25 16.29 -1.99
CA VAL A 88 -8.32 15.45 -0.78
C VAL A 88 -8.70 16.28 0.44
N LEU A 89 -8.10 17.45 0.65
CA LEU A 89 -8.41 18.35 1.77
C LEU A 89 -9.89 18.79 1.76
N ASP A 90 -10.46 19.03 0.59
CA ASP A 90 -11.88 19.34 0.48
C ASP A 90 -12.78 18.20 0.97
N LYS A 91 -12.42 16.96 0.66
CA LYS A 91 -13.12 15.78 1.14
C LYS A 91 -12.97 15.53 2.65
N LEU A 92 -11.85 15.96 3.24
CA LEU A 92 -11.61 15.80 4.69
C LEU A 92 -12.40 16.79 5.55
N LYS A 93 -12.99 17.85 4.98
CA LYS A 93 -13.80 18.82 5.73
C LYS A 93 -15.01 18.20 6.43
N ASP A 94 -15.57 17.15 5.84
CA ASP A 94 -16.80 16.51 6.31
C ASP A 94 -16.56 15.23 7.14
N VAL A 95 -15.29 14.88 7.43
CA VAL A 95 -14.96 13.60 8.08
C VAL A 95 -15.25 13.61 9.58
N GLY A 96 -15.23 14.75 10.24
CA GLY A 96 -15.65 14.92 11.63
C GLY A 96 -14.68 14.38 12.70
N VAL A 97 -13.49 13.87 12.30
CA VAL A 97 -12.44 13.39 13.21
C VAL A 97 -11.15 14.21 13.03
N PRO A 98 -10.23 14.20 14.02
CA PRO A 98 -8.94 14.89 13.89
C PRO A 98 -8.18 14.45 12.65
N VAL A 99 -7.57 15.41 11.95
CA VAL A 99 -6.69 15.16 10.81
C VAL A 99 -5.28 15.59 11.17
N PHE A 100 -4.31 14.67 11.03
CA PHE A 100 -2.89 14.96 11.15
C PHE A 100 -2.27 15.16 9.78
N LEU A 101 -1.53 16.22 9.60
CA LEU A 101 -0.68 16.40 8.42
C LEU A 101 0.67 15.72 8.66
N ILE A 102 1.01 14.75 7.83
CA ILE A 102 2.31 14.09 7.85
C ILE A 102 3.12 14.53 6.64
N ILE A 103 4.16 15.33 6.87
CA ILE A 103 5.06 15.80 5.82
C ILE A 103 6.23 14.82 5.72
N ASN A 104 6.15 13.92 4.73
CA ASN A 104 7.13 12.85 4.55
C ASN A 104 8.28 13.26 3.62
N LYS A 105 9.39 12.53 3.67
CA LYS A 105 10.64 12.70 2.91
C LYS A 105 11.40 13.97 3.30
N VAL A 106 11.37 14.34 4.59
CA VAL A 106 12.13 15.51 5.09
C VAL A 106 13.65 15.32 4.98
N ASP A 107 14.12 14.10 4.83
CA ASP A 107 15.52 13.77 4.52
C ASP A 107 16.02 14.34 3.18
N LEU A 108 15.10 14.79 2.32
CA LEU A 108 15.38 15.44 1.04
C LEU A 108 15.17 16.96 1.08
N MET A 109 15.01 17.56 2.27
CA MET A 109 14.64 18.97 2.44
C MET A 109 15.56 19.67 3.42
N THR A 110 15.71 21.00 3.27
CA THR A 110 16.30 21.86 4.28
C THR A 110 15.28 22.19 5.38
N LYS A 111 15.75 22.72 6.51
CA LYS A 111 14.88 23.14 7.62
C LYS A 111 13.93 24.28 7.21
N GLU A 112 14.41 25.20 6.39
CA GLU A 112 13.65 26.33 5.85
C GLU A 112 12.52 25.84 4.91
N GLU A 113 12.80 24.85 4.05
CA GLU A 113 11.80 24.25 3.19
C GLU A 113 10.72 23.50 3.99
N ILE A 114 11.11 22.80 5.07
CA ILE A 114 10.15 22.12 5.97
C ILE A 114 9.24 23.16 6.63
N LEU A 115 9.79 24.24 7.17
CA LEU A 115 9.01 25.30 7.81
C LEU A 115 8.04 25.96 6.82
N HIS A 116 8.53 26.28 5.64
CA HIS A 116 7.69 26.83 4.57
C HIS A 116 6.52 25.86 4.22
N LYS A 117 6.81 24.55 4.13
CA LYS A 117 5.79 23.54 3.84
C LYS A 117 4.74 23.43 4.95
N ILE A 118 5.15 23.53 6.21
CA ILE A 118 4.24 23.57 7.36
C ILE A 118 3.30 24.76 7.25
N THR A 119 3.82 25.96 7.01
CA THR A 119 3.02 27.18 6.88
C THR A 119 2.06 27.10 5.69
N GLU A 120 2.56 26.64 4.53
CA GLU A 120 1.77 26.50 3.30
C GLU A 120 0.52 25.63 3.50
N TYR A 121 0.60 24.53 4.27
CA TYR A 121 -0.53 23.62 4.49
C TYR A 121 -1.39 24.03 5.68
N ALA A 122 -0.82 24.64 6.72
CA ALA A 122 -1.58 25.13 7.89
C ALA A 122 -2.65 26.17 7.51
N GLU A 123 -2.41 26.95 6.45
CA GLU A 123 -3.40 27.90 5.91
C GLU A 123 -4.57 27.23 5.17
N LEU A 124 -4.44 25.96 4.77
CA LEU A 124 -5.43 25.27 3.94
C LEU A 124 -6.46 24.49 4.75
N TYR A 125 -6.06 24.01 5.93
CA TYR A 125 -6.89 23.10 6.74
C TYR A 125 -6.48 23.19 8.21
N PRO A 126 -7.43 23.14 9.17
CA PRO A 126 -7.14 23.15 10.61
C PRO A 126 -6.65 21.77 11.09
N PHE A 127 -5.42 21.40 10.78
CA PHE A 127 -4.84 20.15 11.22
C PHE A 127 -4.70 20.11 12.75
N ALA A 128 -5.07 18.99 13.35
CA ALA A 128 -4.87 18.76 14.78
C ALA A 128 -3.39 18.64 15.14
N GLN A 129 -2.58 18.06 14.23
CA GLN A 129 -1.13 17.97 14.35
C GLN A 129 -0.46 18.10 12.99
N VAL A 130 0.78 18.61 12.98
CA VAL A 130 1.64 18.67 11.79
C VAL A 130 2.99 18.05 12.14
N ILE A 131 3.30 16.89 11.53
CA ILE A 131 4.45 16.07 11.91
C ILE A 131 5.34 15.85 10.67
N PRO A 132 6.50 16.53 10.58
CA PRO A 132 7.51 16.26 9.57
C PRO A 132 8.26 14.97 9.89
N ILE A 133 8.37 14.06 8.91
CA ILE A 133 9.01 12.75 9.09
C ILE A 133 9.89 12.35 7.89
N SER A 134 10.81 11.43 8.11
CA SER A 134 11.35 10.57 7.07
C SER A 134 10.94 9.11 7.33
N ALA A 135 9.92 8.64 6.66
CA ALA A 135 9.49 7.24 6.78
C ALA A 135 10.59 6.26 6.32
N LEU A 136 11.43 6.66 5.37
CA LEU A 136 12.53 5.84 4.87
C LEU A 136 13.66 5.69 5.91
N LYS A 137 14.07 6.80 6.52
CA LYS A 137 15.14 6.80 7.53
C LYS A 137 14.65 6.47 8.93
N GLY A 138 13.38 6.69 9.21
CA GLY A 138 12.77 6.53 10.53
C GLY A 138 12.76 7.82 11.35
N ASP A 139 13.24 8.94 10.78
CA ASP A 139 13.30 10.21 11.50
C ASP A 139 11.89 10.67 11.90
N ASN A 140 11.71 10.93 13.18
CA ASN A 140 10.48 11.43 13.79
C ASN A 140 9.22 10.55 13.58
N VAL A 141 9.38 9.25 13.26
CA VAL A 141 8.25 8.33 13.07
C VAL A 141 7.58 8.00 14.39
N ASP A 142 8.35 7.88 15.48
CA ASP A 142 7.81 7.59 16.81
C ASP A 142 6.87 8.71 17.29
N ALA A 143 7.14 9.96 16.93
CA ALA A 143 6.24 11.07 17.24
C ALA A 143 4.82 10.90 16.64
N VAL A 144 4.68 10.22 15.52
CA VAL A 144 3.36 9.91 14.94
C VAL A 144 2.59 8.98 15.88
N VAL A 145 3.23 7.95 16.40
CA VAL A 145 2.63 6.99 17.34
C VAL A 145 2.28 7.70 18.66
N ASP A 146 3.20 8.52 19.17
CA ASP A 146 2.99 9.26 20.44
C ASP A 146 1.82 10.24 20.35
N GLU A 147 1.67 10.96 19.23
CA GLU A 147 0.55 11.87 19.04
C GLU A 147 -0.78 11.12 18.83
N LEU A 148 -0.76 9.98 18.15
CA LEU A 148 -1.94 9.12 18.02
C LEU A 148 -2.38 8.59 19.40
N ARG A 149 -1.45 8.12 20.22
CA ARG A 149 -1.73 7.59 21.57
C ARG A 149 -2.48 8.58 22.46
N LYS A 150 -2.21 9.88 22.31
CA LYS A 150 -2.85 10.94 23.12
C LYS A 150 -4.34 11.13 22.82
N ILE A 151 -4.80 10.74 21.64
CA ILE A 151 -6.17 11.03 21.17
C ILE A 151 -7.01 9.78 20.93
N LEU A 152 -6.40 8.60 20.90
CA LEU A 152 -7.13 7.34 20.76
C LEU A 152 -7.97 7.08 22.03
N PRO A 153 -9.20 6.56 21.88
CA PRO A 153 -10.05 6.27 23.02
C PRO A 153 -9.49 5.09 23.84
N GLU A 154 -9.77 5.10 25.15
CA GLU A 154 -9.52 3.94 26.00
C GLU A 154 -10.49 2.81 25.62
N GLY A 155 -9.95 1.59 25.54
CA GLY A 155 -10.75 0.43 25.17
C GLY A 155 -9.97 -0.88 25.24
N PRO A 156 -10.63 -2.02 25.00
CA PRO A 156 -9.95 -3.31 24.90
C PRO A 156 -9.15 -3.40 23.60
N LYS A 157 -8.11 -4.26 23.61
CA LYS A 157 -7.45 -4.66 22.37
C LYS A 157 -8.41 -5.47 21.49
N TYR A 158 -8.50 -5.14 20.21
CA TYR A 158 -9.40 -5.81 19.26
C TYR A 158 -8.76 -7.04 18.60
N PHE A 159 -7.42 -7.09 18.56
CA PHE A 159 -6.67 -8.13 17.91
C PHE A 159 -5.64 -8.76 18.87
N PRO A 160 -5.23 -10.03 18.64
CA PRO A 160 -4.11 -10.64 19.35
C PRO A 160 -2.84 -9.81 19.26
N ASP A 161 -2.00 -9.83 20.29
CA ASP A 161 -0.80 -8.98 20.37
C ASP A 161 0.25 -9.28 19.30
N ASP A 162 0.28 -10.50 18.79
CA ASP A 162 1.17 -10.94 17.71
C ASP A 162 0.61 -10.76 16.30
N MET A 163 -0.64 -10.32 16.20
CA MET A 163 -1.28 -10.10 14.90
C MET A 163 -0.85 -8.76 14.29
N ILE A 164 -0.27 -8.80 13.10
CA ILE A 164 0.20 -7.62 12.36
C ILE A 164 -0.71 -7.20 11.21
N THR A 165 -1.56 -8.10 10.72
CA THR A 165 -2.53 -7.87 9.63
C THR A 165 -3.57 -8.97 9.63
N ASP A 166 -4.76 -8.67 9.10
CA ASP A 166 -5.84 -9.64 8.83
C ASP A 166 -5.75 -10.23 7.41
N GLN A 167 -4.78 -9.76 6.61
CA GLN A 167 -4.72 -10.14 5.20
C GLN A 167 -4.32 -11.60 5.02
N PRO A 168 -5.03 -12.36 4.17
CA PRO A 168 -4.64 -13.74 3.85
C PRO A 168 -3.24 -13.80 3.24
N GLU A 169 -2.45 -14.81 3.60
CA GLU A 169 -1.10 -15.03 3.04
C GLU A 169 -1.08 -15.01 1.51
N ARG A 170 -2.13 -15.55 0.86
CA ARG A 170 -2.26 -15.52 -0.61
C ARG A 170 -2.27 -14.10 -1.18
N LEU A 171 -2.90 -13.15 -0.49
CA LEU A 171 -2.91 -11.76 -0.91
C LEU A 171 -1.53 -11.13 -0.73
N LEU A 172 -0.87 -11.37 0.41
CA LEU A 172 0.49 -10.87 0.66
C LEU A 172 1.47 -11.41 -0.38
N VAL A 173 1.39 -12.69 -0.73
CA VAL A 173 2.20 -13.31 -1.79
C VAL A 173 1.94 -12.63 -3.15
N ALA A 174 0.67 -12.41 -3.52
CA ALA A 174 0.33 -11.72 -4.76
C ALA A 174 0.88 -10.30 -4.81
N GLU A 175 0.78 -9.57 -3.70
CA GLU A 175 1.30 -8.22 -3.57
C GLU A 175 2.84 -8.17 -3.64
N ILE A 176 3.55 -9.11 -3.02
CA ILE A 176 5.03 -9.23 -3.14
C ILE A 176 5.42 -9.43 -4.62
N VAL A 177 4.78 -10.34 -5.34
CA VAL A 177 5.06 -10.55 -6.77
C VAL A 177 4.74 -9.28 -7.57
N ARG A 178 3.63 -8.60 -7.26
CA ARG A 178 3.25 -7.35 -7.93
C ARG A 178 4.25 -6.22 -7.67
N GLU A 179 4.79 -6.10 -6.48
CA GLU A 179 5.86 -5.14 -6.16
C GLU A 179 7.11 -5.37 -7.02
N LYS A 180 7.55 -6.63 -7.16
CA LYS A 180 8.73 -6.94 -7.97
C LYS A 180 8.48 -6.66 -9.45
N LEU A 181 7.26 -6.92 -9.95
CA LEU A 181 6.85 -6.52 -11.28
C LEU A 181 6.88 -5.00 -11.46
N PHE A 182 6.41 -4.23 -10.48
CA PHE A 182 6.48 -2.76 -10.49
C PHE A 182 7.92 -2.27 -10.58
N ARG A 183 8.84 -2.90 -9.85
CA ARG A 183 10.27 -2.57 -9.89
C ARG A 183 10.92 -2.90 -11.24
N CYS A 184 10.57 -4.05 -11.84
CA CYS A 184 11.18 -4.55 -13.07
C CYS A 184 10.52 -4.05 -14.37
N THR A 185 9.38 -3.33 -14.29
CA THR A 185 8.67 -2.78 -15.45
C THR A 185 8.53 -1.27 -15.38
N ARG A 186 8.26 -0.61 -16.51
CA ARG A 186 8.19 0.86 -16.62
C ARG A 186 6.92 1.32 -17.33
N ASP A 187 6.76 2.62 -17.38
CA ASP A 187 5.68 3.34 -18.08
C ASP A 187 4.28 2.87 -17.61
N GLU A 188 3.41 2.51 -18.52
CA GLU A 188 2.02 2.10 -18.23
C GLU A 188 1.89 0.62 -17.84
N VAL A 189 2.93 -0.21 -18.03
CA VAL A 189 2.87 -1.66 -17.78
C VAL A 189 2.54 -2.00 -16.33
N PRO A 190 3.18 -1.39 -15.29
CA PRO A 190 2.86 -1.64 -13.89
C PRO A 190 1.36 -1.44 -13.58
N HIS A 191 0.76 -0.40 -14.15
CA HIS A 191 -0.65 -0.07 -13.91
C HIS A 191 -1.63 -1.05 -14.55
N ALA A 192 -1.19 -1.79 -15.58
CA ALA A 192 -1.99 -2.78 -16.31
C ALA A 192 -1.84 -4.21 -15.77
N ILE A 193 -0.99 -4.41 -14.74
CA ILE A 193 -0.73 -5.73 -14.15
C ILE A 193 -1.72 -6.02 -13.02
N ALA A 194 -2.29 -7.24 -13.02
CA ALA A 194 -2.88 -7.86 -11.84
C ALA A 194 -2.16 -9.18 -11.54
N VAL A 195 -2.09 -9.54 -10.27
CA VAL A 195 -1.45 -10.77 -9.80
C VAL A 195 -2.45 -11.56 -8.98
N TYR A 196 -2.57 -12.84 -9.27
CA TYR A 196 -3.48 -13.74 -8.58
C TYR A 196 -2.80 -15.06 -8.22
N VAL A 197 -2.96 -15.52 -6.98
CA VAL A 197 -2.44 -16.81 -6.51
C VAL A 197 -3.47 -17.88 -6.83
N GLU A 198 -3.19 -18.68 -7.86
CA GLU A 198 -4.08 -19.78 -8.30
C GLU A 198 -4.05 -20.93 -7.30
N GLU A 199 -2.85 -21.28 -6.82
CA GLU A 199 -2.62 -22.43 -5.95
C GLU A 199 -1.53 -22.13 -4.93
N MET A 200 -1.76 -22.54 -3.70
CA MET A 200 -0.77 -22.52 -2.62
C MET A 200 -0.95 -23.80 -1.80
N LYS A 201 0.06 -24.69 -1.84
CA LYS A 201 0.01 -26.01 -1.23
C LYS A 201 1.27 -26.29 -0.43
N ASP A 202 1.09 -26.71 0.80
CA ASP A 202 2.16 -27.33 1.58
C ASP A 202 2.54 -28.69 0.96
N ARG A 203 3.83 -28.91 0.73
CA ARG A 203 4.40 -30.15 0.19
C ARG A 203 5.11 -30.98 1.26
N GLY A 204 5.02 -30.57 2.52
CA GLY A 204 5.77 -31.16 3.61
C GLY A 204 7.25 -30.76 3.62
N HIS A 205 7.97 -31.16 4.67
CA HIS A 205 9.40 -30.85 4.84
C HIS A 205 9.74 -29.36 4.68
N ASN A 206 8.89 -28.48 5.20
CA ASN A 206 9.05 -27.02 5.13
C ASN A 206 9.15 -26.50 3.70
N LYS A 207 8.33 -27.03 2.77
CA LYS A 207 8.29 -26.66 1.35
C LYS A 207 6.88 -26.30 0.92
N VAL A 208 6.71 -25.11 0.36
CA VAL A 208 5.42 -24.62 -0.16
C VAL A 208 5.51 -24.48 -1.68
N TYR A 209 4.54 -25.03 -2.39
CA TYR A 209 4.33 -24.78 -3.83
C TYR A 209 3.35 -23.65 -4.01
N ILE A 210 3.72 -22.66 -4.81
CA ILE A 210 2.86 -21.50 -5.10
C ILE A 210 2.81 -21.29 -6.60
N ARG A 211 1.58 -21.30 -7.17
CA ARG A 211 1.33 -20.92 -8.56
C ARG A 211 0.68 -19.55 -8.61
N VAL A 212 1.32 -18.65 -9.34
CA VAL A 212 0.86 -17.26 -9.52
C VAL A 212 0.60 -16.99 -10.98
N THR A 213 -0.52 -16.38 -11.29
CA THR A 213 -0.82 -15.86 -12.63
C THR A 213 -0.74 -14.32 -12.61
N VAL A 214 0.09 -13.80 -13.49
CA VAL A 214 0.22 -12.37 -13.79
C VAL A 214 -0.67 -12.06 -15.00
N TYR A 215 -1.68 -11.23 -14.81
CA TYR A 215 -2.55 -10.77 -15.88
C TYR A 215 -2.11 -9.41 -16.40
N VAL A 216 -2.13 -9.26 -17.72
CA VAL A 216 -1.87 -8.01 -18.44
C VAL A 216 -2.98 -7.80 -19.48
N GLU A 217 -3.14 -6.58 -20.01
CA GLU A 217 -4.23 -6.28 -20.95
C GLU A 217 -3.88 -6.59 -22.40
N ARG A 218 -2.59 -6.59 -22.77
CA ARG A 218 -2.13 -6.68 -24.17
C ARG A 218 -0.95 -7.64 -24.32
N ASP A 219 -0.83 -8.23 -25.51
CA ASP A 219 0.30 -9.12 -25.84
C ASP A 219 1.67 -8.39 -25.83
N SER A 220 1.70 -7.10 -26.15
CA SER A 220 2.92 -6.27 -26.02
C SER A 220 3.38 -6.19 -24.58
N GLN A 221 2.46 -5.97 -23.63
CA GLN A 221 2.75 -5.94 -22.20
C GLN A 221 3.22 -7.31 -21.69
N LYS A 222 2.60 -8.41 -22.17
CA LYS A 222 3.04 -9.77 -21.86
C LYS A 222 4.50 -9.99 -22.24
N ARG A 223 4.91 -9.54 -23.43
CA ARG A 223 6.31 -9.64 -23.87
C ARG A 223 7.26 -8.83 -22.97
N ILE A 224 6.88 -7.63 -22.53
CA ILE A 224 7.65 -6.80 -21.62
C ILE A 224 7.82 -7.48 -20.25
N VAL A 225 6.71 -8.02 -19.68
CA VAL A 225 6.72 -8.71 -18.39
C VAL A 225 7.57 -9.98 -18.41
N ILE A 226 7.56 -10.74 -19.52
CA ILE A 226 8.40 -11.93 -19.68
C ILE A 226 9.87 -11.51 -19.91
N GLY A 227 10.10 -10.49 -20.74
CA GLY A 227 11.43 -10.06 -21.15
C GLY A 227 12.04 -10.96 -22.21
N LYS A 228 13.16 -10.51 -22.79
CA LYS A 228 13.92 -11.31 -23.79
C LYS A 228 14.39 -12.61 -23.10
N ASN A 229 14.04 -13.75 -23.68
CA ASN A 229 14.37 -15.09 -23.15
C ASN A 229 13.94 -15.29 -21.67
N GLY A 230 12.87 -14.61 -21.21
CA GLY A 230 12.34 -14.75 -19.85
C GLY A 230 13.15 -14.05 -18.77
N THR A 231 14.06 -13.16 -19.10
CA THR A 231 14.98 -12.53 -18.13
C THR A 231 14.27 -11.72 -17.07
N VAL A 232 13.26 -10.92 -17.44
CA VAL A 232 12.51 -10.08 -16.49
C VAL A 232 11.71 -10.95 -15.52
N LEU A 233 10.99 -11.95 -16.05
CA LEU A 233 10.17 -12.84 -15.22
C LEU A 233 11.04 -13.68 -14.25
N LYS A 234 12.23 -14.10 -14.69
CA LYS A 234 13.20 -14.80 -13.85
C LYS A 234 13.70 -13.92 -12.70
N GLU A 235 14.02 -12.65 -12.99
CA GLU A 235 14.43 -11.69 -11.97
C GLU A 235 13.31 -11.45 -10.94
N VAL A 236 12.09 -11.20 -11.43
CA VAL A 236 10.90 -11.05 -10.58
C VAL A 236 10.71 -12.29 -9.69
N GLY A 237 10.80 -13.49 -10.28
CA GLY A 237 10.66 -14.75 -9.55
C GLY A 237 11.71 -14.92 -8.45
N ASN A 238 12.96 -14.60 -8.72
CA ASN A 238 14.03 -14.69 -7.72
C ASN A 238 13.82 -13.71 -6.55
N LEU A 239 13.51 -12.44 -6.86
CA LEU A 239 13.28 -11.41 -5.84
C LEU A 239 12.03 -11.70 -5.01
N ALA A 240 10.94 -12.13 -5.66
CA ALA A 240 9.70 -12.46 -4.97
C ALA A 240 9.85 -13.70 -4.08
N ARG A 241 10.50 -14.75 -4.58
CA ARG A 241 10.72 -15.99 -3.82
C ARG A 241 11.44 -15.73 -2.50
N GLN A 242 12.55 -14.98 -2.51
CA GLN A 242 13.29 -14.67 -1.29
C GLN A 242 12.41 -14.00 -0.24
N GLU A 243 11.58 -13.06 -0.66
CA GLU A 243 10.71 -12.33 0.27
C GLU A 243 9.53 -13.18 0.75
N ILE A 244 8.96 -14.02 -0.12
CA ILE A 244 7.90 -14.95 0.24
C ILE A 244 8.42 -16.02 1.21
N GLU A 245 9.65 -16.54 1.03
CA GLU A 245 10.29 -17.46 1.95
C GLU A 245 10.47 -16.84 3.35
N ASN A 246 10.84 -15.56 3.41
CA ASN A 246 10.92 -14.83 4.69
C ASN A 246 9.55 -14.63 5.34
N LEU A 247 8.51 -14.36 4.53
CA LEU A 247 7.13 -14.19 5.03
C LEU A 247 6.58 -15.50 5.62
N LEU A 248 6.78 -16.61 4.90
CA LEU A 248 6.18 -17.91 5.26
C LEU A 248 7.06 -18.76 6.20
N GLY A 249 8.32 -18.37 6.42
CA GLY A 249 9.29 -19.17 7.17
C GLY A 249 9.61 -20.51 6.53
N SER A 250 9.35 -20.71 5.23
CA SER A 250 9.41 -21.97 4.50
C SER A 250 10.05 -21.81 3.14
N SER A 251 10.72 -22.84 2.64
CA SER A 251 11.24 -22.85 1.27
C SER A 251 10.10 -22.84 0.25
N VAL A 252 10.21 -22.03 -0.81
CA VAL A 252 9.14 -21.82 -1.78
C VAL A 252 9.55 -22.25 -3.19
N TYR A 253 8.70 -23.06 -3.81
CA TYR A 253 8.73 -23.26 -5.26
C TYR A 253 7.67 -22.34 -5.88
N LEU A 254 8.12 -21.22 -6.50
CA LEU A 254 7.29 -20.20 -7.09
C LEU A 254 7.18 -20.40 -8.60
N ASP A 255 5.98 -20.73 -9.08
CA ASP A 255 5.62 -20.93 -10.48
C ASP A 255 4.82 -19.73 -10.98
N ILE A 256 5.39 -18.94 -11.91
CA ILE A 256 4.79 -17.69 -12.38
C ILE A 256 4.39 -17.81 -13.85
N TRP A 257 3.10 -17.61 -14.11
CA TRP A 257 2.50 -17.59 -15.44
C TRP A 257 2.10 -16.18 -15.86
N VAL A 258 2.18 -15.84 -17.13
CA VAL A 258 1.72 -14.56 -17.67
C VAL A 258 0.61 -14.80 -18.69
N LYS A 259 -0.58 -14.26 -18.43
CA LYS A 259 -1.77 -14.39 -19.28
C LYS A 259 -2.28 -13.02 -19.72
N VAL A 260 -2.85 -12.93 -20.91
CA VAL A 260 -3.54 -11.72 -21.38
C VAL A 260 -5.02 -11.82 -21.02
N LYS A 261 -5.51 -10.82 -20.26
CA LYS A 261 -6.93 -10.63 -19.94
C LYS A 261 -7.33 -9.23 -20.40
N ARG A 262 -7.81 -9.14 -21.64
CA ARG A 262 -8.07 -7.87 -22.33
C ARG A 262 -9.05 -7.00 -21.55
N ASP A 263 -8.65 -5.74 -21.34
CA ASP A 263 -9.49 -4.70 -20.72
C ASP A 263 -10.03 -5.09 -19.33
N TRP A 264 -9.24 -5.86 -18.56
CA TRP A 264 -9.67 -6.37 -17.26
C TRP A 264 -9.99 -5.26 -16.25
N ARG A 265 -9.30 -4.10 -16.35
CA ARG A 265 -9.51 -2.95 -15.45
C ARG A 265 -10.89 -2.30 -15.59
N ASN A 266 -11.59 -2.53 -16.71
CA ASN A 266 -12.92 -1.99 -16.99
C ASN A 266 -14.05 -3.02 -16.87
N LYS A 267 -13.73 -4.29 -16.54
CA LYS A 267 -14.72 -5.38 -16.46
C LYS A 267 -14.99 -5.79 -15.02
N SER A 268 -16.17 -5.49 -14.49
CA SER A 268 -16.52 -5.79 -13.08
C SER A 268 -16.35 -7.28 -12.73
N GLY A 269 -16.74 -8.21 -13.62
CA GLY A 269 -16.53 -9.65 -13.41
C GLY A 269 -15.05 -10.01 -13.32
N ALA A 270 -14.18 -9.41 -14.16
CA ALA A 270 -12.75 -9.65 -14.10
C ALA A 270 -12.12 -9.07 -12.81
N LEU A 271 -12.58 -7.90 -12.38
CA LEU A 271 -12.15 -7.31 -11.11
C LEU A 271 -12.49 -8.22 -9.94
N SER A 272 -13.75 -8.70 -9.87
CA SER A 272 -14.20 -9.62 -8.83
C SER A 272 -13.41 -10.93 -8.79
N GLU A 273 -13.13 -11.55 -9.96
CA GLU A 273 -12.29 -12.76 -10.07
C GLU A 273 -10.85 -12.53 -9.58
N LEU A 274 -10.32 -11.32 -9.76
CA LEU A 274 -8.97 -10.95 -9.36
C LEU A 274 -8.87 -10.47 -7.89
N GLY A 275 -9.97 -10.54 -7.13
CA GLY A 275 -9.99 -10.16 -5.72
C GLY A 275 -10.29 -8.68 -5.45
N TYR A 276 -10.61 -7.89 -6.48
CA TYR A 276 -11.07 -6.51 -6.32
C TYR A 276 -12.58 -6.51 -6.15
N LYS A 277 -13.05 -6.69 -4.91
CA LYS A 277 -14.46 -6.70 -4.51
C LYS A 277 -14.66 -5.68 -3.40
N ASN A 278 -15.75 -4.92 -3.46
CA ASN A 278 -16.24 -4.17 -2.30
C ASN A 278 -17.01 -5.17 -1.42
N GLU A 279 -16.65 -5.24 -0.16
CA GLU A 279 -17.38 -5.97 0.87
C GLU A 279 -18.60 -5.17 1.34
#